data_8ce85fc18753d5f76c437da0301538a9
#
_entry.id   8ce85fc18753d5f76c437da0301538a9
#
_cell.length_a   1.000
_cell.length_b   1.000
_cell.length_c   1.000
_cell.angle_alpha   90.00
_cell.angle_beta   90.00
_cell.angle_gamma   90.00
#
_symmetry.space_group_name_H-M   'P 1'
#
loop_
_entity.id
_entity.type
_entity.pdbx_description
1 polymer ?
#
loop_
_entity_poly.entity_id
_entity_poly.type
_entity_poly.pdbx_seq_one_letter_code
_entity_poly.pdbx_strand_id
1 'polypeptide(L)'
;MLQKLFRISTIPDSLEILLKGQLKMLSEYYEVVAVSSPGEKMKVLEEREGVRTVSIPMERRISLVKDFISLLRLIVLFAKERPDMVHSITPKAGLLSMLAAWITRVPVRMHTFTGLVFPTATGKMQKLLIAMDRLTCFCATHINPEGEGVKRDLVNYNITSKPLHIIANGNV
;
A
#
# COMPACT_ATOMS: atom_id res chain seq x y z
N MET A 1 -0.82 2.01 -25.20
CA MET A 1 -1.67 1.97 -24.00
C MET A 1 -0.84 2.43 -22.82
N LEU A 2 -1.43 3.26 -21.92
CA LEU A 2 -0.76 3.64 -20.68
C LEU A 2 -0.62 2.42 -19.76
N GLN A 3 0.49 2.37 -19.01
CA GLN A 3 0.66 1.36 -17.97
C GLN A 3 -0.34 1.59 -16.84
N LYS A 4 -0.88 0.51 -16.27
CA LYS A 4 -1.91 0.57 -15.23
C LYS A 4 -1.27 0.59 -13.84
N LEU A 5 -1.50 1.67 -13.09
CA LEU A 5 -1.00 1.88 -11.73
C LEU A 5 -2.13 1.84 -10.70
N PHE A 6 -2.04 0.92 -9.74
CA PHE A 6 -2.96 0.86 -8.60
C PHE A 6 -2.33 1.53 -7.39
N ARG A 7 -2.98 2.59 -6.87
CA ARG A 7 -2.60 3.28 -5.62
C ARG A 7 -3.52 2.82 -4.51
N ILE A 8 -2.95 2.22 -3.46
CA ILE A 8 -3.74 1.48 -2.46
C ILE A 8 -3.48 1.99 -1.06
N SER A 9 -4.56 2.27 -0.32
CA SER A 9 -4.53 2.54 1.12
C SER A 9 -5.63 1.78 1.86
N THR A 10 -5.50 1.69 3.18
CA THR A 10 -6.52 1.02 4.02
C THR A 10 -7.82 1.82 4.09
N ILE A 11 -7.72 3.14 4.17
CA ILE A 11 -8.87 4.04 4.29
C ILE A 11 -8.77 5.20 3.28
N PRO A 12 -9.90 5.74 2.81
CA PRO A 12 -9.92 6.84 1.85
C PRO A 12 -9.19 8.10 2.30
N ASP A 13 -9.23 8.42 3.60
CA ASP A 13 -8.52 9.57 4.19
C ASP A 13 -7.02 9.57 3.88
N SER A 14 -6.40 8.38 3.89
CA SER A 14 -4.98 8.29 3.59
C SER A 14 -4.67 8.62 2.12
N LEU A 15 -5.54 8.25 1.18
CA LEU A 15 -5.41 8.65 -0.22
C LEU A 15 -5.65 10.16 -0.38
N GLU A 16 -6.69 10.67 0.29
CA GLU A 16 -7.09 12.07 0.19
C GLU A 16 -6.03 13.02 0.72
N ILE A 17 -5.42 12.70 1.86
CA ILE A 17 -4.47 13.58 2.56
C ILE A 17 -3.05 13.39 2.01
N LEU A 18 -2.58 12.15 1.93
CA LEU A 18 -1.20 11.86 1.58
C LEU A 18 -0.92 11.96 0.08
N LEU A 19 -1.95 11.76 -0.77
CA LEU A 19 -1.78 11.75 -2.24
C LEU A 19 -2.52 12.90 -2.93
N LYS A 20 -2.83 13.97 -2.20
CA LYS A 20 -3.53 15.14 -2.75
C LYS A 20 -2.78 15.73 -3.96
N GLY A 21 -3.45 15.75 -5.11
CA GLY A 21 -2.88 16.23 -6.39
C GLY A 21 -1.92 15.25 -7.06
N GLN A 22 -1.39 14.27 -6.32
CA GLN A 22 -0.44 13.29 -6.86
C GLN A 22 -1.13 12.29 -7.82
N LEU A 23 -2.35 11.86 -7.50
CA LEU A 23 -3.09 10.94 -8.37
C LEU A 23 -3.42 11.58 -9.71
N LYS A 24 -3.83 12.86 -9.71
CA LYS A 24 -4.08 13.63 -10.92
C LYS A 24 -2.81 13.78 -11.75
N MET A 25 -1.70 14.16 -11.13
CA MET A 25 -0.41 14.26 -11.82
C MET A 25 0.01 12.91 -12.44
N LEU A 26 -0.14 11.81 -11.71
CA LEU A 26 0.20 10.48 -12.20
C LEU A 26 -0.71 10.02 -13.34
N SER A 27 -1.96 10.49 -13.38
CA SER A 27 -2.90 10.14 -14.47
C SER A 27 -2.52 10.72 -15.83
N GLU A 28 -1.60 11.65 -15.88
CA GLU A 28 -1.02 12.15 -17.15
C GLU A 28 -0.09 11.10 -17.80
N TYR A 29 0.46 10.17 -17.01
CA TYR A 29 1.46 9.18 -17.44
C TYR A 29 0.95 7.75 -17.34
N TYR A 30 -0.03 7.48 -16.48
CA TYR A 30 -0.52 6.14 -16.16
C TYR A 30 -2.05 6.07 -16.16
N GLU A 31 -2.61 4.89 -16.42
CA GLU A 31 -4.00 4.59 -16.07
C GLU A 31 -4.07 4.37 -14.54
N VAL A 32 -4.38 5.42 -13.78
CA VAL A 32 -4.38 5.38 -12.31
C VAL A 32 -5.71 4.85 -11.78
N VAL A 33 -5.62 3.87 -10.87
CA VAL A 33 -6.78 3.36 -10.12
C VAL A 33 -6.50 3.48 -8.63
N ALA A 34 -7.34 4.23 -7.92
CA ALA A 34 -7.25 4.39 -6.48
C ALA A 34 -8.09 3.32 -5.76
N VAL A 35 -7.48 2.55 -4.86
CA VAL A 35 -8.14 1.45 -4.15
C VAL A 35 -8.10 1.71 -2.64
N SER A 36 -9.26 1.66 -1.99
CA SER A 36 -9.35 1.81 -0.54
C SER A 36 -10.64 1.18 0.01
N SER A 37 -10.86 1.25 1.33
CA SER A 37 -12.15 0.91 1.91
C SER A 37 -13.27 1.81 1.37
N PRO A 38 -14.53 1.32 1.34
CA PRO A 38 -15.66 2.16 0.95
C PRO A 38 -15.83 3.35 1.90
N GLY A 39 -16.28 4.48 1.35
CA GLY A 39 -16.55 5.71 2.07
C GLY A 39 -16.89 6.85 1.11
N GLU A 40 -17.59 7.87 1.61
CA GLU A 40 -17.99 9.05 0.81
C GLU A 40 -16.79 9.75 0.15
N LYS A 41 -15.66 9.77 0.85
CA LYS A 41 -14.41 10.37 0.35
C LYS A 41 -13.87 9.71 -0.92
N MET A 42 -14.26 8.46 -1.23
CA MET A 42 -13.86 7.83 -2.50
C MET A 42 -14.46 8.55 -3.71
N LYS A 43 -15.71 9.00 -3.61
CA LYS A 43 -16.34 9.81 -4.67
C LYS A 43 -15.69 11.19 -4.81
N VAL A 44 -15.45 11.84 -3.65
CA VAL A 44 -14.74 13.13 -3.64
C VAL A 44 -13.36 13.02 -4.26
N LEU A 45 -12.63 11.93 -3.96
CA LEU A 45 -11.33 11.65 -4.54
C LEU A 45 -11.41 11.48 -6.06
N GLU A 46 -12.39 10.69 -6.55
CA GLU A 46 -12.62 10.45 -7.96
C GLU A 46 -12.91 11.75 -8.73
N GLU A 47 -13.80 12.59 -8.21
CA GLU A 47 -14.15 13.89 -8.80
C GLU A 47 -12.96 14.87 -8.79
N ARG A 48 -12.22 14.94 -7.67
CA ARG A 48 -11.11 15.88 -7.50
C ARG A 48 -9.88 15.49 -8.31
N GLU A 49 -9.51 14.24 -8.29
CA GLU A 49 -8.28 13.76 -8.91
C GLU A 49 -8.50 13.29 -10.37
N GLY A 50 -9.75 13.06 -10.78
CA GLY A 50 -10.08 12.57 -12.12
C GLY A 50 -9.62 11.16 -12.40
N VAL A 51 -9.50 10.29 -11.35
CA VAL A 51 -9.03 8.92 -11.46
C VAL A 51 -10.12 7.93 -11.04
N ARG A 52 -10.14 6.75 -11.63
CA ARG A 52 -11.08 5.68 -11.27
C ARG A 52 -10.83 5.21 -9.84
N THR A 53 -11.90 4.97 -9.08
CA THR A 53 -11.83 4.43 -7.74
C THR A 53 -12.43 3.02 -7.64
N VAL A 54 -11.87 2.19 -6.76
CA VAL A 54 -12.37 0.86 -6.45
C VAL A 54 -12.42 0.67 -4.93
N SER A 55 -13.56 0.24 -4.43
CA SER A 55 -13.75 0.01 -2.99
C SER A 55 -13.53 -1.46 -2.64
N ILE A 56 -12.55 -1.72 -1.76
CA ILE A 56 -12.33 -3.02 -1.13
C ILE A 56 -12.29 -2.81 0.38
N PRO A 57 -13.22 -3.40 1.16
CA PRO A 57 -13.25 -3.25 2.60
C PRO A 57 -11.94 -3.72 3.24
N MET A 58 -11.27 -2.83 3.97
CA MET A 58 -10.08 -3.10 4.77
C MET A 58 -10.22 -2.37 6.10
N GLU A 59 -10.17 -3.09 7.21
CA GLU A 59 -10.24 -2.49 8.53
C GLU A 59 -8.85 -2.18 9.09
N ARG A 60 -8.69 -1.08 9.84
CA ARG A 60 -7.40 -0.76 10.50
C ARG A 60 -7.01 -1.82 11.54
N ARG A 61 -7.99 -2.40 12.25
CA ARG A 61 -7.75 -3.46 13.23
C ARG A 61 -7.47 -4.79 12.57
N ILE A 62 -6.64 -5.61 13.20
CA ILE A 62 -6.37 -6.98 12.74
C ILE A 62 -7.65 -7.81 12.88
N SER A 63 -8.10 -8.40 11.77
CA SER A 63 -9.26 -9.29 11.71
C SER A 63 -9.01 -10.37 10.67
N LEU A 64 -8.58 -11.55 11.10
CA LEU A 64 -8.11 -12.61 10.21
C LEU A 64 -9.13 -12.98 9.11
N VAL A 65 -10.41 -13.11 9.47
CA VAL A 65 -11.45 -13.47 8.50
C VAL A 65 -11.69 -12.35 7.50
N LYS A 66 -11.85 -11.10 7.97
CA LYS A 66 -12.08 -9.94 7.10
C LYS A 66 -10.85 -9.64 6.24
N ASP A 67 -9.66 -9.78 6.80
CA ASP A 67 -8.39 -9.59 6.10
C ASP A 67 -8.21 -10.65 4.99
N PHE A 68 -8.60 -11.90 5.27
CA PHE A 68 -8.60 -12.96 4.25
C PHE A 68 -9.59 -12.68 3.10
N ILE A 69 -10.81 -12.21 3.43
CA ILE A 69 -11.79 -11.82 2.40
C ILE A 69 -11.25 -10.65 1.57
N SER A 70 -10.64 -9.65 2.22
CA SER A 70 -10.05 -8.50 1.53
C SER A 70 -8.89 -8.92 0.61
N LEU A 71 -8.07 -9.86 1.07
CA LEU A 71 -7.00 -10.46 0.27
C LEU A 71 -7.54 -11.15 -0.98
N LEU A 72 -8.59 -11.99 -0.84
CA LEU A 72 -9.21 -12.65 -1.99
C LEU A 72 -9.80 -11.65 -2.99
N ARG A 73 -10.44 -10.58 -2.51
CA ARG A 73 -10.97 -9.50 -3.38
C ARG A 73 -9.84 -8.78 -4.14
N LEU A 74 -8.71 -8.52 -3.49
CA LEU A 74 -7.54 -7.94 -4.15
C LEU A 74 -6.95 -8.89 -5.19
N ILE A 75 -6.85 -10.18 -4.89
CA ILE A 75 -6.37 -11.19 -5.85
C ILE A 75 -7.28 -11.23 -7.09
N VAL A 76 -8.59 -11.28 -6.90
CA VAL A 76 -9.56 -11.27 -8.02
C VAL A 76 -9.45 -9.98 -8.82
N LEU A 77 -9.34 -8.82 -8.15
CA LEU A 77 -9.18 -7.52 -8.80
C LEU A 77 -7.91 -7.50 -9.66
N PHE A 78 -6.76 -7.91 -9.11
CA PHE A 78 -5.48 -7.88 -9.84
C PHE A 78 -5.43 -8.91 -10.97
N ALA A 79 -6.00 -10.10 -10.76
CA ALA A 79 -6.09 -11.11 -11.81
C ALA A 79 -6.95 -10.65 -13.00
N LYS A 80 -8.04 -9.92 -12.74
CA LYS A 80 -8.93 -9.36 -13.75
C LYS A 80 -8.33 -8.16 -14.47
N GLU A 81 -7.83 -7.19 -13.69
CA GLU A 81 -7.38 -5.90 -14.20
C GLU A 81 -5.94 -5.92 -14.73
N ARG A 82 -5.13 -6.87 -14.28
CA ARG A 82 -3.71 -7.07 -14.66
C ARG A 82 -2.89 -5.77 -14.58
N PRO A 83 -2.81 -5.14 -13.38
CA PRO A 83 -2.03 -3.92 -13.25
C PRO A 83 -0.54 -4.17 -13.53
N ASP A 84 0.12 -3.20 -14.15
CA ASP A 84 1.58 -3.22 -14.33
C ASP A 84 2.30 -2.88 -13.03
N MET A 85 1.67 -2.01 -12.22
CA MET A 85 2.21 -1.53 -10.95
C MET A 85 1.15 -1.49 -9.87
N VAL A 86 1.55 -1.90 -8.65
CA VAL A 86 0.77 -1.75 -7.41
C VAL A 86 1.63 -0.99 -6.41
N HIS A 87 1.14 0.15 -5.93
CA HIS A 87 1.81 0.95 -4.91
C HIS A 87 0.92 1.19 -3.71
N SER A 88 1.29 0.66 -2.57
CA SER A 88 0.57 0.79 -1.29
C SER A 88 1.28 1.73 -0.32
N ILE A 89 0.51 2.40 0.55
CA ILE A 89 1.02 3.45 1.45
C ILE A 89 0.65 3.30 2.93
N THR A 90 -0.09 2.25 3.31
CA THR A 90 -0.47 2.03 4.72
C THR A 90 -0.19 0.58 5.12
N PRO A 91 0.11 0.28 6.41
CA PRO A 91 0.58 -1.04 6.81
C PRO A 91 -0.31 -2.20 6.38
N LYS A 92 -1.63 -2.12 6.65
CA LYS A 92 -2.55 -3.21 6.27
C LYS A 92 -2.73 -3.32 4.76
N ALA A 93 -2.93 -2.19 4.07
CA ALA A 93 -3.01 -2.21 2.61
C ALA A 93 -1.69 -2.73 2.00
N GLY A 94 -0.55 -2.38 2.61
CA GLY A 94 0.76 -2.93 2.26
C GLY A 94 0.79 -4.44 2.30
N LEU A 95 0.47 -5.03 3.45
CA LEU A 95 0.48 -6.47 3.62
C LEU A 95 -0.43 -7.18 2.61
N LEU A 96 -1.71 -6.77 2.55
CA LEU A 96 -2.71 -7.45 1.73
C LEU A 96 -2.45 -7.26 0.23
N SER A 97 -2.13 -6.03 -0.20
CA SER A 97 -1.92 -5.76 -1.62
C SER A 97 -0.58 -6.29 -2.14
N MET A 98 0.50 -6.23 -1.35
CA MET A 98 1.77 -6.81 -1.79
C MET A 98 1.68 -8.33 -1.91
N LEU A 99 0.99 -9.00 -0.96
CA LEU A 99 0.74 -10.44 -1.04
C LEU A 99 -0.15 -10.80 -2.25
N ALA A 100 -1.25 -10.08 -2.45
CA ALA A 100 -2.12 -10.28 -3.62
C ALA A 100 -1.37 -10.07 -4.95
N ALA A 101 -0.59 -8.99 -5.04
CA ALA A 101 0.20 -8.66 -6.22
C ALA A 101 1.33 -9.68 -6.48
N TRP A 102 1.93 -10.23 -5.40
CA TRP A 102 2.90 -11.31 -5.53
C TRP A 102 2.26 -12.59 -6.07
N ILE A 103 1.10 -12.99 -5.55
CA ILE A 103 0.32 -14.15 -6.01
C ILE A 103 -0.08 -14.00 -7.48
N THR A 104 -0.55 -12.82 -7.87
CA THR A 104 -1.00 -12.52 -9.24
C THR A 104 0.13 -12.12 -10.19
N ARG A 105 1.39 -12.15 -9.71
CA ARG A 105 2.60 -11.86 -10.49
C ARG A 105 2.62 -10.45 -11.10
N VAL A 106 2.07 -9.45 -10.40
CA VAL A 106 2.20 -8.05 -10.82
C VAL A 106 3.70 -7.69 -10.91
N PRO A 107 4.18 -7.12 -12.03
CA PRO A 107 5.62 -6.91 -12.24
C PRO A 107 6.25 -5.95 -11.21
N VAL A 108 5.62 -4.79 -10.99
CA VAL A 108 6.13 -3.77 -10.06
C VAL A 108 5.22 -3.70 -8.82
N ARG A 109 5.80 -4.04 -7.68
CA ARG A 109 5.12 -4.08 -6.37
C ARG A 109 5.88 -3.18 -5.40
N MET A 110 5.32 -2.00 -5.16
CA MET A 110 5.94 -0.95 -4.37
C MET A 110 5.18 -0.72 -3.07
N HIS A 111 5.90 -0.59 -1.97
CA HIS A 111 5.33 -0.22 -0.69
C HIS A 111 6.08 0.96 -0.07
N THR A 112 5.33 2.00 0.30
CA THR A 112 5.86 3.12 1.09
C THR A 112 5.47 2.96 2.55
N PHE A 113 6.47 2.89 3.41
CA PHE A 113 6.30 2.94 4.85
C PHE A 113 6.14 4.40 5.31
N THR A 114 4.91 4.83 5.57
CA THR A 114 4.57 6.17 6.09
C THR A 114 4.69 6.26 7.61
N GLY A 115 5.21 5.24 8.25
CA GLY A 115 5.41 5.06 9.67
C GLY A 115 5.41 3.58 10.01
N LEU A 116 5.93 3.26 11.19
CA LEU A 116 6.01 1.88 11.69
C LEU A 116 5.21 1.75 12.98
N VAL A 117 4.46 0.66 13.11
CA VAL A 117 3.64 0.40 14.31
C VAL A 117 4.40 -0.44 15.34
N PHE A 118 5.28 -1.33 14.89
CA PHE A 118 5.97 -2.26 15.78
C PHE A 118 6.94 -1.62 16.79
N PRO A 119 7.56 -0.43 16.56
CA PRO A 119 8.46 0.15 17.55
C PRO A 119 7.74 0.54 18.85
N THR A 120 6.44 0.86 18.78
CA THR A 120 5.62 1.20 19.95
C THR A 120 4.91 0.01 20.58
N ALA A 121 4.96 -1.16 19.94
CA ALA A 121 4.38 -2.39 20.45
C ALA A 121 5.39 -3.20 21.26
N THR A 122 4.90 -4.09 22.13
CA THR A 122 5.74 -4.95 22.96
C THR A 122 5.35 -6.42 22.88
N GLY A 123 6.26 -7.31 23.25
CA GLY A 123 6.00 -8.72 23.42
C GLY A 123 5.56 -9.42 22.11
N LYS A 124 4.52 -10.26 22.22
CA LYS A 124 4.02 -11.05 21.08
C LYS A 124 3.47 -10.19 19.95
N MET A 125 2.84 -9.06 20.29
CA MET A 125 2.29 -8.13 19.28
C MET A 125 3.40 -7.52 18.43
N GLN A 126 4.48 -7.07 19.04
CA GLN A 126 5.63 -6.54 18.30
C GLN A 126 6.20 -7.57 17.32
N LYS A 127 6.38 -8.82 17.78
CA LYS A 127 6.86 -9.91 16.90
C LYS A 127 5.93 -10.17 15.72
N LEU A 128 4.62 -10.13 15.96
CA LEU A 128 3.62 -10.29 14.89
C LEU A 128 3.72 -9.16 13.86
N LEU A 129 3.78 -7.90 14.31
CA LEU A 129 3.88 -6.74 13.42
C LEU A 129 5.18 -6.77 12.60
N ILE A 130 6.30 -7.14 13.22
CA ILE A 130 7.58 -7.35 12.52
C ILE A 130 7.45 -8.43 11.45
N ALA A 131 6.80 -9.56 11.76
CA ALA A 131 6.59 -10.63 10.79
C ALA A 131 5.71 -10.18 9.61
N MET A 132 4.67 -9.37 9.88
CA MET A 132 3.81 -8.79 8.85
C MET A 132 4.59 -7.83 7.93
N ASP A 133 5.42 -6.95 8.49
CA ASP A 133 6.24 -6.02 7.70
C ASP A 133 7.34 -6.76 6.90
N ARG A 134 7.93 -7.81 7.47
CA ARG A 134 8.85 -8.69 6.72
C ARG A 134 8.17 -9.36 5.54
N LEU A 135 6.94 -9.87 5.71
CA LEU A 135 6.16 -10.46 4.63
C LEU A 135 5.82 -9.43 3.55
N THR A 136 5.43 -8.21 3.96
CA THR A 136 5.20 -7.10 3.04
C THR A 136 6.45 -6.82 2.20
N CYS A 137 7.60 -6.67 2.85
CA CYS A 137 8.88 -6.45 2.19
C CYS A 137 9.31 -7.62 1.29
N PHE A 138 9.04 -8.86 1.71
CA PHE A 138 9.33 -10.04 0.88
C PHE A 138 8.56 -10.00 -0.43
N CYS A 139 7.26 -9.69 -0.38
CA CYS A 139 6.39 -9.63 -1.54
C CYS A 139 6.64 -8.40 -2.43
N ALA A 140 7.08 -7.27 -1.87
CA ALA A 140 7.38 -6.06 -2.62
C ALA A 140 8.63 -6.18 -3.49
N THR A 141 8.67 -5.50 -4.63
CA THR A 141 9.90 -5.34 -5.45
C THR A 141 10.67 -4.07 -5.07
N HIS A 142 9.96 -3.03 -4.61
CA HIS A 142 10.52 -1.75 -4.20
C HIS A 142 9.98 -1.35 -2.84
N ILE A 143 10.85 -0.85 -1.97
CA ILE A 143 10.51 -0.46 -0.61
C ILE A 143 10.99 0.97 -0.39
N ASN A 144 10.03 1.84 -0.06
CA ASN A 144 10.27 3.26 0.12
C ASN A 144 9.95 3.65 1.56
N PRO A 145 10.93 3.84 2.44
CA PRO A 145 10.70 4.52 3.71
C PRO A 145 10.41 6.00 3.47
N GLU A 146 9.46 6.57 4.22
CA GLU A 146 9.09 7.98 4.14
C GLU A 146 10.24 8.93 4.50
N GLY A 147 11.16 8.47 5.34
CA GLY A 147 12.31 9.27 5.77
C GLY A 147 13.39 8.44 6.47
N GLU A 148 14.48 9.09 6.85
CA GLU A 148 15.66 8.44 7.46
C GLU A 148 15.34 7.73 8.79
N GLY A 149 14.36 8.22 9.57
CA GLY A 149 13.91 7.58 10.81
C GLY A 149 13.33 6.20 10.54
N VAL A 150 12.37 6.12 9.60
CA VAL A 150 11.73 4.86 9.19
C VAL A 150 12.74 3.92 8.57
N LYS A 151 13.63 4.43 7.71
CA LYS A 151 14.70 3.65 7.10
C LYS A 151 15.62 3.01 8.14
N ARG A 152 16.05 3.79 9.14
CA ARG A 152 16.89 3.32 10.25
C ARG A 152 16.21 2.20 11.05
N ASP A 153 14.92 2.34 11.33
CA ASP A 153 14.18 1.30 12.06
C ASP A 153 14.00 0.03 11.24
N LEU A 154 13.72 0.13 9.94
CA LEU A 154 13.66 -1.03 9.04
C LEU A 154 14.99 -1.81 9.04
N VAL A 155 16.13 -1.11 9.07
CA VAL A 155 17.47 -1.71 9.14
C VAL A 155 17.72 -2.30 10.54
N ASN A 156 17.51 -1.54 11.61
CA ASN A 156 17.81 -1.96 12.98
C ASN A 156 17.03 -3.21 13.41
N TYR A 157 15.78 -3.34 12.95
CA TYR A 157 14.94 -4.50 13.24
C TYR A 157 15.07 -5.62 12.20
N ASN A 158 16.00 -5.50 11.25
CA ASN A 158 16.22 -6.47 10.18
C ASN A 158 14.92 -6.84 9.46
N ILE A 159 14.12 -5.83 9.07
CA ILE A 159 12.84 -6.04 8.38
C ILE A 159 13.09 -6.52 6.96
N THR A 160 14.10 -5.98 6.28
CA THR A 160 14.45 -6.34 4.91
C THR A 160 15.95 -6.13 4.64
N SER A 161 16.48 -6.93 3.71
CA SER A 161 17.81 -6.73 3.12
C SER A 161 17.77 -6.05 1.75
N LYS A 162 16.56 -5.72 1.25
CA LYS A 162 16.39 -5.05 -0.05
C LYS A 162 16.86 -3.60 0.05
N PRO A 163 17.29 -3.00 -1.09
CA PRO A 163 17.58 -1.57 -1.14
C PRO A 163 16.38 -0.73 -0.68
N LEU A 164 16.67 0.30 0.11
CA LEU A 164 15.68 1.25 0.64
C LEU A 164 15.89 2.61 -0.03
N HIS A 165 14.85 3.09 -0.71
CA HIS A 165 14.88 4.35 -1.45
C HIS A 165 13.95 5.36 -0.81
N ILE A 166 14.52 6.47 -0.31
CA ILE A 166 13.73 7.63 0.13
C ILE A 166 13.44 8.48 -1.09
N ILE A 167 12.17 8.57 -1.49
CA ILE A 167 11.77 9.31 -2.70
C ILE A 167 11.58 10.79 -2.40
N ALA A 168 11.12 11.13 -1.20
CA ALA A 168 10.95 12.51 -0.76
C ALA A 168 11.12 12.61 0.76
N ASN A 169 11.60 13.76 1.24
CA ASN A 169 11.68 14.02 2.67
C ASN A 169 10.27 14.33 3.22
N GLY A 170 9.60 13.31 3.72
CA GLY A 170 8.41 13.47 4.56
C GLY A 170 7.07 13.68 3.86
N ASN A 171 6.99 13.56 2.53
CA ASN A 171 5.71 13.54 1.82
C ASN A 171 5.68 12.40 0.80
N VAL A 172 4.66 11.58 0.91
CA VAL A 172 4.37 10.51 -0.04
C VAL A 172 3.71 11.08 -1.29
#